data_e442f3946078f3ceb3b3f43ed5e90a65
#
_entry.id   e442f3946078f3ceb3b3f43ed5e90a65
#
_cell.length_a   1.000
_cell.length_b   1.000
_cell.length_c   1.000
_cell.angle_alpha   90.00
_cell.angle_beta   90.00
_cell.angle_gamma   90.00
#
_symmetry.space_group_name_H-M   'P 1'
#
loop_
_entity.id
_entity.type
_entity.pdbx_description
1 polymer ?
#
loop_
_entity_poly.entity_id
_entity_poly.type
_entity_poly.pdbx_seq_one_letter_code
_entity_poly.pdbx_strand_id
1 'polypeptide(L)' 'PNLLGQKAYHHLSNDDMAGILNISRTAIESKLKSGRFTPQECKILCRYFDKPFAYLFATDDEISGLES' A
#
# COMPACT_ATOMS: atom_id res chain seq x y z
N PRO A 1 -4.42 -3.54 -5.92
CA PRO A 1 -3.09 -3.86 -5.36
C PRO A 1 -3.20 -4.61 -4.05
N ASN A 2 -2.19 -5.40 -3.74
CA ASN A 2 -2.14 -6.20 -2.52
C ASN A 2 -2.01 -5.37 -1.24
N LEU A 3 -1.72 -4.07 -1.38
CA LEU A 3 -1.65 -3.16 -0.24
C LEU A 3 -2.96 -3.12 0.54
N LEU A 4 -4.09 -3.02 -0.16
CA LEU A 4 -5.41 -3.03 0.49
C LEU A 4 -5.67 -4.38 1.17
N GLY A 5 -5.23 -5.47 0.58
CA GLY A 5 -5.32 -6.78 1.18
C GLY A 5 -4.53 -6.89 2.48
N GLN A 6 -3.31 -6.37 2.50
CA GLN A 6 -2.48 -6.35 3.70
C GLN A 6 -3.07 -5.45 4.78
N LYS A 7 -3.61 -4.29 4.38
CA LYS A 7 -4.31 -3.41 5.30
C LYS A 7 -5.46 -4.14 6.00
N ALA A 8 -6.27 -4.86 5.23
CA ALA A 8 -7.39 -5.63 5.78
C ALA A 8 -6.91 -6.80 6.64
N TYR A 9 -5.89 -7.51 6.18
CA TYR A 9 -5.31 -8.64 6.92
C TYR A 9 -4.84 -8.24 8.31
N HIS A 10 -4.22 -7.07 8.43
CA HIS A 10 -3.71 -6.56 9.70
C HIS A 10 -4.74 -5.72 10.45
N HIS A 11 -5.97 -5.64 9.98
CA HIS A 11 -7.06 -4.88 10.61
C HIS A 11 -6.72 -3.40 10.81
N LEU A 12 -6.04 -2.79 9.85
CA LEU A 12 -5.63 -1.39 9.93
C LEU A 12 -6.72 -0.47 9.39
N SER A 13 -7.00 0.62 10.11
CA SER A 13 -7.87 1.68 9.63
C SER A 13 -7.10 2.66 8.75
N ASN A 14 -7.82 3.59 8.10
CA ASN A 14 -7.17 4.66 7.35
C ASN A 14 -6.34 5.56 8.28
N ASP A 15 -6.82 5.79 9.51
CA ASP A 15 -6.06 6.54 10.51
C ASP A 15 -4.76 5.84 10.88
N ASP A 16 -4.80 4.50 11.01
CA ASP A 16 -3.60 3.71 11.28
C ASP A 16 -2.60 3.85 10.15
N MET A 17 -3.05 3.75 8.90
CA MET A 17 -2.20 3.90 7.72
C MET A 17 -1.59 5.30 7.65
N ALA A 18 -2.40 6.33 7.95
CA ALA A 18 -1.91 7.70 7.99
C ALA A 18 -0.81 7.86 9.04
N GLY A 19 -0.99 7.25 10.21
CA GLY A 19 0.02 7.26 11.27
C GLY A 19 1.33 6.59 10.87
N ILE A 20 1.24 5.46 10.17
CA ILE A 20 2.41 4.72 9.68
C ILE A 20 3.23 5.60 8.73
N LEU A 21 2.56 6.35 7.86
CA LEU A 21 3.22 7.21 6.87
C LEU A 21 3.45 8.63 7.37
N ASN A 22 2.96 8.97 8.56
CA ASN A 22 3.05 10.31 9.14
C ASN A 22 2.43 11.38 8.22
N ILE A 23 1.23 11.09 7.72
CA ILE A 23 0.46 11.99 6.85
C ILE A 23 -0.96 12.12 7.39
N SER A 24 -1.74 13.05 6.84
CA SER A 24 -3.11 13.25 7.27
C SER A 24 -4.03 12.12 6.78
N ARG A 25 -5.18 11.96 7.42
CA ARG A 25 -6.20 11.01 7.01
C ARG A 25 -6.69 11.29 5.58
N THR A 26 -6.90 12.56 5.26
CA THR A 26 -7.32 12.97 3.92
C THR A 26 -6.28 12.56 2.87
N ALA A 27 -5.00 12.74 3.19
CA ALA A 27 -3.91 12.36 2.29
C ALA A 27 -3.88 10.86 2.05
N ILE A 28 -4.02 10.04 3.11
CA ILE A 28 -3.99 8.58 2.93
C ILE A 28 -5.21 8.08 2.14
N GLU A 29 -6.38 8.66 2.38
CA GLU A 29 -7.58 8.28 1.63
C GLU A 29 -7.41 8.55 0.14
N SER A 30 -6.85 9.71 -0.21
CA SER A 30 -6.56 10.06 -1.60
C SER A 30 -5.54 9.11 -2.22
N LYS A 31 -4.47 8.78 -1.49
CA LYS A 31 -3.42 7.87 -1.97
C LYS A 31 -3.95 6.45 -2.17
N LEU A 32 -4.76 5.95 -1.26
CA LEU A 32 -5.35 4.61 -1.39
C LEU A 32 -6.29 4.54 -2.59
N LYS A 33 -7.02 5.62 -2.86
CA LYS A 33 -7.94 5.69 -3.98
C LYS A 33 -7.21 5.75 -5.32
N SER A 34 -6.15 6.56 -5.41
CA SER A 34 -5.40 6.76 -6.66
C SER A 34 -4.29 5.72 -6.86
N GLY A 35 -3.85 5.07 -5.80
CA GLY A 35 -2.73 4.15 -5.85
C GLY A 35 -1.37 4.84 -5.95
N ARG A 36 -1.30 6.15 -5.71
CA ARG A 36 -0.08 6.94 -5.89
C ARG A 36 0.59 7.21 -4.56
N PHE A 37 1.76 6.64 -4.39
CA PHE A 37 2.59 6.82 -3.19
C PHE A 37 3.97 7.31 -3.62
N THR A 38 4.62 8.11 -2.75
CA THR A 38 6.00 8.52 -3.00
C THR A 38 6.94 7.33 -2.79
N PRO A 39 8.16 7.37 -3.38
CA PRO A 39 9.14 6.29 -3.14
C PRO A 39 9.43 6.06 -1.66
N GLN A 40 9.48 7.14 -0.86
CA GLN A 40 9.72 7.01 0.57
C GLN A 40 8.55 6.31 1.27
N GLU A 41 7.32 6.66 0.92
CA GLU A 41 6.13 6.00 1.44
C GLU A 41 6.09 4.53 1.08
N CYS A 42 6.47 4.20 -0.15
CA CYS A 42 6.57 2.80 -0.59
C CYS A 42 7.58 2.02 0.25
N LYS A 43 8.73 2.62 0.55
CA LYS A 43 9.74 2.00 1.41
C LYS A 43 9.19 1.71 2.81
N ILE A 44 8.49 2.68 3.38
CA ILE A 44 7.90 2.55 4.71
C ILE A 44 6.89 1.40 4.73
N LEU A 45 6.00 1.34 3.75
CA LEU A 45 4.98 0.30 3.66
C LEU A 45 5.58 -1.08 3.43
N CYS A 46 6.58 -1.19 2.56
CA CYS A 46 7.26 -2.46 2.30
C CYS A 46 7.93 -2.98 3.59
N ARG A 47 8.53 -2.08 4.35
CA ARG A 47 9.17 -2.42 5.61
C ARG A 47 8.15 -2.80 6.68
N TYR A 48 7.06 -2.05 6.76
CA TYR A 48 6.01 -2.29 7.76
C TYR A 48 5.34 -3.65 7.55
N PHE A 49 4.98 -3.98 6.31
CA PHE A 49 4.31 -5.23 5.99
C PHE A 49 5.27 -6.38 5.72
N ASP A 50 6.57 -6.11 5.66
CA ASP A 50 7.60 -7.11 5.34
C ASP A 50 7.30 -7.79 3.99
N LYS A 51 6.98 -6.98 2.99
CA LYS A 51 6.65 -7.44 1.63
C LYS A 51 7.39 -6.59 0.61
N PRO A 52 7.77 -7.19 -0.54
CA PRO A 52 8.45 -6.43 -1.58
C PRO A 52 7.51 -5.45 -2.28
N PHE A 53 8.09 -4.42 -2.89
CA PHE A 53 7.34 -3.41 -3.63
C PHE A 53 6.45 -4.03 -4.70
N ALA A 54 6.98 -4.97 -5.47
CA ALA A 54 6.23 -5.62 -6.55
C ALA A 54 4.96 -6.30 -6.03
N TYR A 55 5.01 -6.88 -4.84
CA TYR A 55 3.85 -7.53 -4.24
C TYR A 55 2.79 -6.51 -3.82
N LEU A 56 3.21 -5.46 -3.08
CA LEU A 56 2.26 -4.51 -2.50
C LEU A 56 1.59 -3.63 -3.56
N PHE A 57 2.32 -3.26 -4.60
CA PHE A 57 1.86 -2.28 -5.58
C PHE A 57 1.60 -2.86 -6.96
N ALA A 58 1.61 -4.19 -7.09
CA ALA A 58 1.27 -4.84 -8.35
C ALA A 58 -0.19 -4.61 -8.72
N THR A 59 -0.44 -4.37 -10.01
CA THR A 59 -1.80 -4.32 -10.54
C THR A 59 -2.23 -5.71 -11.00
N ASP A 60 -3.52 -5.90 -11.25
CA ASP A 60 -4.02 -7.17 -11.77
C ASP A 60 -3.35 -7.56 -13.08
N ASP A 61 -3.09 -6.58 -13.95
CA ASP A 61 -2.40 -6.81 -15.22
C ASP A 61 -0.96 -7.28 -14.99
N GLU A 62 -0.26 -6.69 -14.03
CA GLU A 62 1.10 -7.08 -13.68
C GLU A 62 1.13 -8.48 -13.07
N ILE A 63 0.17 -8.80 -12.23
CA ILE A 63 0.04 -10.13 -11.62
C ILE A 63 -0.20 -11.18 -12.71
N SER A 64 -1.10 -10.89 -13.65
CA SER A 64 -1.37 -11.80 -14.77
C SER A 64 -0.13 -12.00 -15.64
N GLY A 65 0.66 -10.95 -15.85
CA GLY A 65 1.91 -11.02 -16.59
C GLY A 65 2.95 -11.88 -15.90
N LEU A 66 3.00 -11.85 -14.57
CA LEU A 66 3.94 -12.64 -13.78
C LEU A 66 3.59 -14.14 -13.79
N GLU A 67 2.32 -14.47 -13.90
CA GLU A 67 1.87 -15.85 -13.95
C GLU A 67 2.06 -16.52 -15.30
N SER A 68 2.21 -15.73 -16.33
CA SER A 68 2.42 -16.25 -17.68
C SER A 68 3.92 -16.32 -18.03
#